data_a6ea150d9d7ad24d67a3ed21c3b622d6
#
_entry.id   a6ea150d9d7ad24d67a3ed21c3b622d6
#
_cell.length_a   1.000
_cell.length_b   1.000
_cell.length_c   1.000
_cell.angle_alpha   90.00
_cell.angle_beta   90.00
_cell.angle_gamma   90.00
#
_symmetry.space_group_name_H-M   'P 1'
#
loop_
_entity.id
_entity.type
_entity.pdbx_description
1 polymer ?
#
loop_
_entity_poly.entity_id
_entity_poly.type
_entity_poly.pdbx_seq_one_letter_code
_entity_poly.pdbx_strand_id
1 'polypeptide(L)'
;MARKDYALGSGHPGLLRLSARLLPVERERIIRLARERVTTRRPLPYLLGEAFFVGYPFNVDERVLIPRSPIAELIEDGFAAWFPEEPPARVLDLCTGSGCIGIATALVLPTCEVALADISQDALAVARQNITRHDVGDRVRAVASDVFDGLEGQRFDLIVSNPPYVDERDLATMPAEFRHEPSLALGAGSDGLDIVRRILREARQHLTEEGWLIVEVGNSDRHVEAAFPEVPFIWLEFERGGQGVFALSAAELDAHAASFA
;
A
#
# COMPACT_ATOMS: atom_id res chain seq x y z
N MET A 1 -27.13 -21.99 13.52
CA MET A 1 -26.43 -20.85 12.90
C MET A 1 -25.07 -21.36 12.43
N ALA A 2 -24.93 -21.66 11.15
CA ALA A 2 -23.71 -22.26 10.60
C ALA A 2 -22.63 -21.16 10.49
N ARG A 3 -21.50 -21.39 11.12
CA ARG A 3 -20.31 -20.57 10.95
C ARG A 3 -19.81 -20.79 9.52
N LYS A 4 -19.68 -19.71 8.74
CA LYS A 4 -18.98 -19.73 7.45
C LYS A 4 -17.51 -20.09 7.74
N ASP A 5 -17.13 -21.30 7.35
CA ASP A 5 -15.72 -21.67 7.22
C ASP A 5 -15.15 -20.82 6.09
N TYR A 6 -14.31 -19.86 6.42
CA TYR A 6 -13.47 -19.22 5.43
C TYR A 6 -12.48 -20.28 4.95
N ALA A 7 -12.77 -20.85 3.79
CA ALA A 7 -11.84 -21.71 3.09
C ALA A 7 -10.68 -20.84 2.57
N LEU A 8 -9.66 -20.70 3.41
CA LEU A 8 -8.34 -20.32 2.93
C LEU A 8 -7.84 -21.45 2.08
N GLY A 9 -7.42 -21.14 0.84
CA GLY A 9 -6.97 -22.08 -0.15
C GLY A 9 -5.96 -23.08 0.43
N SER A 10 -5.94 -24.28 -0.11
CA SER A 10 -5.20 -25.46 0.33
C SER A 10 -3.68 -25.31 0.22
N GLY A 11 -3.08 -24.40 0.97
CA GLY A 11 -1.65 -24.13 0.91
C GLY A 11 -1.06 -23.37 2.09
N HIS A 12 -1.87 -22.97 3.07
CA HIS A 12 -1.35 -22.27 4.25
C HIS A 12 -0.94 -23.25 5.35
N PRO A 13 0.36 -23.43 5.61
CA PRO A 13 0.81 -24.17 6.77
C PRO A 13 0.63 -23.27 8.01
N GLY A 14 -0.53 -23.27 8.64
CA GLY A 14 -0.70 -22.48 9.86
C GLY A 14 -2.13 -22.17 10.31
N LEU A 15 -3.13 -22.70 9.62
CA LEU A 15 -4.50 -22.63 10.15
C LEU A 15 -4.59 -23.43 11.46
N LEU A 16 -4.42 -22.73 12.57
CA LEU A 16 -4.82 -23.23 13.88
C LEU A 16 -6.29 -23.64 13.77
N ARG A 17 -6.57 -24.94 13.90
CA ARG A 17 -7.94 -25.40 14.14
C ARG A 17 -8.42 -24.67 15.39
N LEU A 18 -9.51 -23.91 15.30
CA LEU A 18 -10.10 -23.16 16.42
C LEU A 18 -10.37 -24.04 17.65
N SER A 19 -10.35 -25.35 17.49
CA SER A 19 -10.50 -26.38 18.55
C SER A 19 -9.16 -26.93 19.08
N ALA A 20 -8.00 -26.50 18.55
CA ALA A 20 -6.71 -26.95 19.05
C ALA A 20 -6.45 -26.39 20.45
N ARG A 21 -5.93 -27.23 21.35
CA ARG A 21 -5.47 -26.77 22.67
C ARG A 21 -4.06 -26.23 22.51
N LEU A 22 -3.85 -25.00 23.03
CA LEU A 22 -2.52 -24.39 23.06
C LEU A 22 -1.58 -25.18 23.96
N LEU A 23 -0.38 -25.43 23.48
CA LEU A 23 0.71 -25.97 24.30
C LEU A 23 1.11 -24.95 25.37
N PRO A 24 1.69 -25.39 26.52
CA PRO A 24 2.16 -24.47 27.55
C PRO A 24 3.09 -23.37 27.01
N VAL A 25 4.05 -23.72 26.15
CA VAL A 25 4.99 -22.77 25.52
C VAL A 25 4.27 -21.73 24.62
N GLU A 26 3.23 -22.14 23.92
CA GLU A 26 2.42 -21.23 23.09
C GLU A 26 1.63 -20.25 23.95
N ARG A 27 1.06 -20.74 25.06
CA ARG A 27 0.35 -19.91 26.04
C ARG A 27 1.27 -18.87 26.68
N GLU A 28 2.49 -19.27 27.07
CA GLU A 28 3.50 -18.37 27.62
C GLU A 28 3.90 -17.30 26.58
N ARG A 29 4.10 -17.70 25.32
CA ARG A 29 4.39 -16.76 24.23
C ARG A 29 3.27 -15.75 24.05
N ILE A 30 2.00 -16.18 23.99
CA ILE A 30 0.84 -15.31 23.85
C ILE A 30 0.75 -14.32 25.03
N ILE A 31 0.90 -14.80 26.27
CA ILE A 31 0.86 -13.96 27.47
C ILE A 31 1.98 -12.91 27.44
N ARG A 32 3.18 -13.30 27.03
CA ARG A 32 4.32 -12.38 26.89
C ARG A 32 4.02 -11.30 25.87
N LEU A 33 3.58 -11.66 24.65
CA LEU A 33 3.22 -10.71 23.59
C LEU A 33 2.09 -9.77 24.02
N ALA A 34 1.07 -10.31 24.70
CA ALA A 34 -0.04 -9.49 25.21
C ALA A 34 0.44 -8.48 26.27
N ARG A 35 1.32 -8.88 27.18
CA ARG A 35 1.92 -7.97 28.17
C ARG A 35 2.76 -6.90 27.49
N GLU A 36 3.61 -7.29 26.55
CA GLU A 36 4.45 -6.35 25.78
C GLU A 36 3.58 -5.34 25.03
N ARG A 37 2.53 -5.80 24.33
CA ARG A 37 1.58 -4.94 23.62
C ARG A 37 0.91 -3.92 24.56
N VAL A 38 0.47 -4.35 25.75
CA VAL A 38 -0.19 -3.48 26.72
C VAL A 38 0.76 -2.46 27.32
N THR A 39 2.01 -2.87 27.64
CA THR A 39 2.97 -2.00 28.33
C THR A 39 3.66 -1.02 27.37
N THR A 40 3.99 -1.45 26.15
CA THR A 40 4.73 -0.63 25.19
C THR A 40 3.85 0.09 24.18
N ARG A 41 2.60 -0.32 24.02
CA ARG A 41 1.68 0.13 22.95
C ARG A 41 2.19 -0.18 21.54
N ARG A 42 3.25 -0.99 21.40
CA ARG A 42 3.82 -1.40 20.13
C ARG A 42 2.79 -2.22 19.33
N PRO A 43 2.50 -1.91 18.07
CA PRO A 43 1.54 -2.64 17.24
C PRO A 43 1.81 -4.14 17.19
N LEU A 44 0.74 -4.95 17.20
CA LEU A 44 0.87 -6.40 17.15
C LEU A 44 1.65 -6.92 15.93
N PRO A 45 1.46 -6.38 14.71
CA PRO A 45 2.28 -6.80 13.56
C PRO A 45 3.78 -6.65 13.80
N TYR A 46 4.24 -5.59 14.46
CA TYR A 46 5.66 -5.40 14.77
C TYR A 46 6.16 -6.36 15.86
N LEU A 47 5.31 -6.74 16.81
CA LEU A 47 5.64 -7.76 17.80
C LEU A 47 5.75 -9.16 17.18
N LEU A 48 4.97 -9.42 16.13
CA LEU A 48 4.99 -10.68 15.40
C LEU A 48 6.04 -10.70 14.28
N GLY A 49 6.46 -9.53 13.79
CA GLY A 49 7.30 -9.37 12.61
C GLY A 49 6.54 -9.66 11.30
N GLU A 50 5.19 -9.66 11.36
CA GLU A 50 4.36 -10.09 10.24
C GLU A 50 3.00 -9.37 10.24
N ALA A 51 2.53 -9.00 9.04
CA ALA A 51 1.18 -8.54 8.75
C ALA A 51 0.61 -9.29 7.56
N PHE A 52 -0.72 -9.32 7.43
CA PHE A 52 -1.39 -9.91 6.26
C PHE A 52 -1.96 -8.83 5.37
N PHE A 53 -1.82 -8.98 4.06
CA PHE A 53 -2.39 -8.10 3.05
C PHE A 53 -2.82 -8.93 1.83
N VAL A 54 -4.06 -8.76 1.35
CA VAL A 54 -4.64 -9.58 0.26
C VAL A 54 -4.48 -11.10 0.54
N GLY A 55 -4.61 -11.50 1.81
CA GLY A 55 -4.44 -12.90 2.24
C GLY A 55 -3.00 -13.42 2.30
N TYR A 56 -2.01 -12.64 1.89
CA TYR A 56 -0.58 -13.00 1.90
C TYR A 56 0.14 -12.43 3.13
N PRO A 57 1.09 -13.17 3.73
CA PRO A 57 1.88 -12.70 4.87
C PRO A 57 3.08 -11.86 4.42
N PHE A 58 3.27 -10.69 5.00
CA PHE A 58 4.39 -9.78 4.75
C PHE A 58 5.24 -9.58 6.00
N ASN A 59 6.56 -9.58 5.85
CA ASN A 59 7.47 -9.14 6.91
C ASN A 59 7.27 -7.63 7.13
N VAL A 60 7.12 -7.24 8.37
CA VAL A 60 6.98 -5.84 8.79
C VAL A 60 7.73 -5.58 10.09
N ASP A 61 8.32 -4.41 10.21
CA ASP A 61 8.88 -3.85 11.43
C ASP A 61 8.77 -2.31 11.38
N GLU A 62 9.33 -1.61 12.36
CA GLU A 62 9.21 -0.16 12.52
C GLU A 62 9.78 0.66 11.35
N ARG A 63 10.40 0.02 10.36
CA ARG A 63 10.91 0.68 9.14
C ARG A 63 9.83 0.93 8.09
N VAL A 64 8.67 0.29 8.20
CA VAL A 64 7.59 0.35 7.20
C VAL A 64 6.23 0.54 7.84
N LEU A 65 5.30 1.16 7.10
CA LEU A 65 3.90 1.22 7.49
C LEU A 65 3.29 -0.18 7.56
N ILE A 66 2.42 -0.43 8.54
CA ILE A 66 1.67 -1.68 8.61
C ILE A 66 0.65 -1.73 7.46
N PRO A 67 0.65 -2.78 6.63
CA PRO A 67 -0.30 -2.95 5.52
C PRO A 67 -1.76 -2.86 5.96
N ARG A 68 -2.51 -1.88 5.42
CA ARG A 68 -3.94 -1.66 5.74
C ARG A 68 -4.70 -0.88 4.65
N SER A 69 -4.13 -0.74 3.46
CA SER A 69 -4.70 0.02 2.34
C SER A 69 -5.98 -0.63 1.79
N PRO A 70 -7.05 0.14 1.50
CA PRO A 70 -8.23 -0.34 0.79
C PRO A 70 -7.94 -0.73 -0.66
N ILE A 71 -6.81 -0.32 -1.25
CA ILE A 71 -6.33 -0.77 -2.57
C ILE A 71 -6.28 -2.32 -2.65
N ALA A 72 -6.26 -3.01 -1.51
CA ALA A 72 -6.38 -4.47 -1.44
C ALA A 72 -7.58 -5.02 -2.24
N GLU A 73 -8.74 -4.34 -2.24
CA GLU A 73 -9.91 -4.78 -2.99
C GLU A 73 -9.71 -4.67 -4.50
N LEU A 74 -9.01 -3.63 -4.96
CA LEU A 74 -8.67 -3.44 -6.38
C LEU A 74 -7.70 -4.51 -6.87
N ILE A 75 -6.74 -4.90 -6.02
CA ILE A 75 -5.79 -5.98 -6.32
C ILE A 75 -6.52 -7.32 -6.42
N GLU A 76 -7.41 -7.62 -5.48
CA GLU A 76 -8.20 -8.86 -5.48
C GLU A 76 -9.06 -9.02 -6.74
N ASP A 77 -9.56 -7.90 -7.28
CA ASP A 77 -10.30 -7.83 -8.55
C ASP A 77 -9.38 -7.73 -9.79
N GLY A 78 -8.07 -7.71 -9.61
CA GLY A 78 -7.10 -7.61 -10.71
C GLY A 78 -7.16 -6.30 -11.48
N PHE A 79 -7.65 -5.21 -10.86
CA PHE A 79 -7.88 -3.90 -11.49
C PHE A 79 -8.80 -3.95 -12.71
N ALA A 80 -9.73 -4.90 -12.76
CA ALA A 80 -10.58 -5.17 -13.92
C ALA A 80 -11.42 -3.97 -14.39
N ALA A 81 -11.77 -3.05 -13.50
CA ALA A 81 -12.51 -1.84 -13.86
C ALA A 81 -11.75 -0.93 -14.83
N TRP A 82 -10.41 -0.92 -14.77
CA TRP A 82 -9.53 -0.09 -15.62
C TRP A 82 -8.89 -0.88 -16.76
N PHE A 83 -8.79 -2.19 -16.61
CA PHE A 83 -8.15 -3.12 -17.55
C PHE A 83 -9.10 -4.28 -17.89
N PRO A 84 -10.24 -4.01 -18.57
CA PRO A 84 -11.29 -5.02 -18.80
C PRO A 84 -10.90 -6.08 -19.82
N GLU A 85 -9.96 -5.79 -20.72
CA GLU A 85 -9.55 -6.74 -21.77
C GLU A 85 -8.28 -7.51 -21.39
N GLU A 86 -7.24 -6.79 -20.98
CA GLU A 86 -5.96 -7.38 -20.57
C GLU A 86 -5.45 -6.69 -19.30
N PRO A 87 -4.93 -7.45 -18.31
CA PRO A 87 -4.39 -6.85 -17.09
C PRO A 87 -3.16 -5.99 -17.40
N PRO A 88 -2.81 -5.02 -16.52
CA PRO A 88 -1.63 -4.19 -16.71
C PRO A 88 -0.37 -5.05 -16.77
N ALA A 89 0.46 -4.84 -17.80
CA ALA A 89 1.72 -5.55 -17.98
C ALA A 89 2.82 -4.99 -17.09
N ARG A 90 2.82 -3.67 -16.86
CA ARG A 90 3.84 -2.95 -16.06
C ARG A 90 3.18 -2.08 -15.00
N VAL A 91 3.47 -2.36 -13.74
CA VAL A 91 2.92 -1.64 -12.58
C VAL A 91 4.05 -0.96 -11.79
N LEU A 92 3.79 0.26 -11.34
CA LEU A 92 4.60 0.95 -10.34
C LEU A 92 3.83 1.02 -9.03
N ASP A 93 4.43 0.52 -7.95
CA ASP A 93 4.02 0.76 -6.57
C ASP A 93 4.93 1.87 -6.01
N LEU A 94 4.39 3.07 -5.92
CA LEU A 94 5.12 4.28 -5.52
C LEU A 94 4.88 4.57 -4.03
N CYS A 95 5.94 4.90 -3.27
CA CYS A 95 5.95 4.94 -1.81
C CYS A 95 5.63 3.56 -1.22
N THR A 96 6.31 2.54 -1.73
CA THR A 96 5.94 1.12 -1.57
C THR A 96 6.03 0.59 -0.14
N GLY A 97 6.83 1.21 0.74
CA GLY A 97 7.02 0.74 2.11
C GLY A 97 7.49 -0.71 2.18
N SER A 98 6.66 -1.61 2.72
CA SER A 98 6.96 -3.05 2.80
C SER A 98 6.89 -3.79 1.46
N GLY A 99 6.45 -3.14 0.40
CA GLY A 99 6.19 -3.75 -0.91
C GLY A 99 4.84 -4.47 -0.99
N CYS A 100 3.95 -4.31 -0.02
CA CYS A 100 2.75 -5.15 0.07
C CYS A 100 1.78 -4.94 -1.09
N ILE A 101 1.58 -3.70 -1.57
CA ILE A 101 0.70 -3.40 -2.71
C ILE A 101 1.26 -4.01 -3.99
N GLY A 102 2.49 -3.68 -4.36
CA GLY A 102 3.09 -4.16 -5.61
C GLY A 102 3.34 -5.66 -5.63
N ILE A 103 3.80 -6.26 -4.51
CA ILE A 103 4.01 -7.72 -4.43
C ILE A 103 2.67 -8.46 -4.48
N ALA A 104 1.63 -8.00 -3.77
CA ALA A 104 0.30 -8.59 -3.85
C ALA A 104 -0.27 -8.49 -5.28
N THR A 105 -0.07 -7.34 -5.96
CA THR A 105 -0.41 -7.18 -7.38
C THR A 105 0.29 -8.22 -8.25
N ALA A 106 1.60 -8.42 -8.07
CA ALA A 106 2.35 -9.43 -8.81
C ALA A 106 1.87 -10.86 -8.51
N LEU A 107 1.41 -11.16 -7.30
CA LEU A 107 0.88 -12.48 -6.94
C LEU A 107 -0.49 -12.76 -7.56
N VAL A 108 -1.34 -11.73 -7.68
CA VAL A 108 -2.66 -11.84 -8.32
C VAL A 108 -2.55 -11.79 -9.85
N LEU A 109 -1.61 -11.02 -10.39
CA LEU A 109 -1.35 -10.85 -11.82
C LEU A 109 0.01 -11.48 -12.19
N PRO A 110 0.08 -12.77 -12.50
CA PRO A 110 1.33 -13.52 -12.60
C PRO A 110 2.22 -13.11 -13.79
N THR A 111 1.68 -12.42 -14.79
CA THR A 111 2.42 -11.93 -15.96
C THR A 111 2.90 -10.48 -15.81
N CYS A 112 2.52 -9.80 -14.73
CA CYS A 112 2.82 -8.39 -14.51
C CYS A 112 4.26 -8.19 -14.02
N GLU A 113 4.98 -7.22 -14.60
CA GLU A 113 6.23 -6.68 -14.07
C GLU A 113 5.96 -5.53 -13.09
N VAL A 114 6.56 -5.56 -11.93
CA VAL A 114 6.33 -4.56 -10.89
C VAL A 114 7.62 -3.86 -10.45
N ALA A 115 7.60 -2.54 -10.43
CA ALA A 115 8.61 -1.73 -9.77
C ALA A 115 8.07 -1.24 -8.43
N LEU A 116 8.83 -1.49 -7.36
CA LEU A 116 8.56 -1.00 -6.00
C LEU A 116 9.48 0.18 -5.74
N ALA A 117 8.96 1.40 -5.71
CA ALA A 117 9.76 2.61 -5.53
C ALA A 117 9.54 3.22 -4.14
N ASP A 118 10.63 3.57 -3.47
CA ASP A 118 10.61 4.26 -2.18
C ASP A 118 11.89 5.10 -2.00
N ILE A 119 11.78 6.21 -1.30
CA ILE A 119 12.93 7.03 -0.91
C ILE A 119 13.71 6.38 0.22
N SER A 120 13.06 5.61 1.09
CA SER A 120 13.65 4.96 2.27
C SER A 120 14.38 3.68 1.90
N GLN A 121 15.70 3.68 2.06
CA GLN A 121 16.51 2.46 1.90
C GLN A 121 16.14 1.37 2.92
N ASP A 122 15.68 1.78 4.11
CA ASP A 122 15.22 0.86 5.15
C ASP A 122 13.90 0.18 4.76
N ALA A 123 12.96 0.92 4.17
CA ALA A 123 11.74 0.36 3.61
C ALA A 123 12.04 -0.61 2.46
N LEU A 124 12.91 -0.22 1.54
CA LEU A 124 13.35 -1.07 0.44
C LEU A 124 14.07 -2.35 0.92
N ALA A 125 14.75 -2.30 2.06
CA ALA A 125 15.34 -3.51 2.64
C ALA A 125 14.24 -4.49 3.09
N VAL A 126 13.14 -4.01 3.67
CA VAL A 126 11.97 -4.84 4.01
C VAL A 126 11.27 -5.34 2.75
N ALA A 127 11.06 -4.47 1.76
CA ALA A 127 10.46 -4.85 0.48
C ALA A 127 11.26 -5.99 -0.22
N ARG A 128 12.60 -5.92 -0.22
CA ARG A 128 13.45 -7.00 -0.77
C ARG A 128 13.30 -8.33 0.00
N GLN A 129 13.12 -8.27 1.32
CA GLN A 129 12.82 -9.48 2.10
C GLN A 129 11.48 -10.09 1.68
N ASN A 130 10.47 -9.25 1.41
CA ASN A 130 9.16 -9.70 0.96
C ASN A 130 9.18 -10.21 -0.48
N ILE A 131 9.94 -9.60 -1.40
CA ILE A 131 10.20 -10.15 -2.75
C ILE A 131 10.75 -11.57 -2.66
N THR A 132 11.76 -11.77 -1.80
CA THR A 132 12.38 -13.08 -1.58
C THR A 132 11.39 -14.06 -0.93
N ARG A 133 10.63 -13.61 0.07
CA ARG A 133 9.63 -14.43 0.77
C ARG A 133 8.58 -15.01 -0.17
N HIS A 134 8.16 -14.21 -1.16
CA HIS A 134 7.11 -14.58 -2.10
C HIS A 134 7.63 -15.16 -3.42
N ASP A 135 8.96 -15.29 -3.55
CA ASP A 135 9.62 -15.85 -4.76
C ASP A 135 9.18 -15.15 -6.07
N VAL A 136 9.12 -13.82 -6.05
CA VAL A 136 8.69 -13.00 -7.21
C VAL A 136 9.82 -12.13 -7.78
N GLY A 137 11.08 -12.42 -7.42
CA GLY A 137 12.23 -11.62 -7.81
C GLY A 137 12.58 -11.64 -9.29
N ASP A 138 11.98 -12.52 -10.07
CA ASP A 138 12.06 -12.58 -11.55
C ASP A 138 11.33 -11.43 -12.24
N ARG A 139 10.29 -10.86 -11.62
CA ARG A 139 9.42 -9.82 -12.18
C ARG A 139 9.12 -8.64 -11.25
N VAL A 140 9.55 -8.69 -10.00
CA VAL A 140 9.40 -7.59 -9.02
C VAL A 140 10.77 -7.07 -8.62
N ARG A 141 10.99 -5.77 -8.76
CA ARG A 141 12.24 -5.12 -8.39
C ARG A 141 12.04 -3.91 -7.49
N ALA A 142 12.94 -3.72 -6.52
CA ALA A 142 12.95 -2.58 -5.62
C ALA A 142 13.89 -1.48 -6.16
N VAL A 143 13.39 -0.25 -6.24
CA VAL A 143 14.06 0.93 -6.80
C VAL A 143 14.12 2.04 -5.77
N ALA A 144 15.31 2.59 -5.52
CA ALA A 144 15.44 3.79 -4.72
C ALA A 144 15.02 5.02 -5.54
N SER A 145 13.99 5.75 -5.10
CA SER A 145 13.46 6.89 -5.83
C SER A 145 12.79 7.88 -4.87
N ASP A 146 13.12 9.15 -5.00
CA ASP A 146 12.33 10.24 -4.43
C ASP A 146 11.22 10.56 -5.42
N VAL A 147 10.02 10.06 -5.15
CA VAL A 147 8.90 9.98 -6.07
C VAL A 147 9.35 9.34 -7.39
N PHE A 148 9.53 10.06 -8.48
CA PHE A 148 9.89 9.52 -9.79
C PHE A 148 11.38 9.67 -10.16
N ASP A 149 12.22 10.31 -9.35
CA ASP A 149 13.61 10.66 -9.70
C ASP A 149 14.48 9.46 -10.11
N GLY A 150 14.21 8.27 -9.56
CA GLY A 150 14.91 7.03 -9.91
C GLY A 150 14.27 6.24 -11.07
N LEU A 151 13.28 6.78 -11.74
CA LEU A 151 12.45 6.09 -12.73
C LEU A 151 12.48 6.73 -14.13
N GLU A 152 13.48 7.54 -14.41
CA GLU A 152 13.61 8.24 -15.69
C GLU A 152 13.44 7.31 -16.91
N GLY A 153 12.65 7.74 -17.88
CA GLY A 153 12.39 7.01 -19.13
C GLY A 153 11.55 5.75 -18.99
N GLN A 154 11.09 5.40 -17.77
CA GLN A 154 10.23 4.26 -17.56
C GLN A 154 8.77 4.68 -17.65
N ARG A 155 7.95 3.81 -18.28
CA ARG A 155 6.50 3.99 -18.37
C ARG A 155 5.79 2.75 -17.87
N PHE A 156 4.62 2.96 -17.24
CA PHE A 156 3.81 1.95 -16.60
C PHE A 156 2.37 2.06 -17.11
N ASP A 157 1.68 0.94 -17.14
CA ASP A 157 0.25 0.90 -17.47
C ASP A 157 -0.57 1.31 -16.25
N LEU A 158 -0.06 1.00 -15.05
CA LEU A 158 -0.68 1.37 -13.79
C LEU A 158 0.37 1.91 -12.82
N ILE A 159 0.10 3.07 -12.24
CA ILE A 159 0.81 3.59 -11.08
C ILE A 159 -0.15 3.54 -9.90
N VAL A 160 0.21 2.81 -8.85
CA VAL A 160 -0.50 2.80 -7.57
C VAL A 160 0.37 3.46 -6.51
N SER A 161 -0.23 4.21 -5.60
CA SER A 161 0.51 4.82 -4.50
C SER A 161 -0.35 4.93 -3.24
N ASN A 162 0.24 4.60 -2.11
CA ASN A 162 -0.23 5.01 -0.79
C ASN A 162 0.86 5.89 -0.16
N PRO A 163 0.97 7.14 -0.59
CA PRO A 163 2.01 8.05 -0.11
C PRO A 163 1.70 8.52 1.31
N PRO A 164 2.65 9.16 2.00
CA PRO A 164 2.34 9.93 3.20
C PRO A 164 1.26 10.98 2.88
N TYR A 165 0.20 11.04 3.70
CA TYR A 165 -0.93 11.97 3.49
C TYR A 165 -1.48 12.57 4.78
N VAL A 166 -0.86 12.30 5.93
CA VAL A 166 -1.34 12.80 7.23
C VAL A 166 -0.90 14.26 7.40
N ASP A 167 -1.86 15.14 7.63
CA ASP A 167 -1.57 16.53 7.96
C ASP A 167 -1.00 16.71 9.38
N GLU A 168 -0.42 17.87 9.67
CA GLU A 168 0.21 18.16 10.95
C GLU A 168 -0.76 18.08 12.14
N ARG A 169 -2.05 18.41 11.94
CA ARG A 169 -3.08 18.40 13.00
C ARG A 169 -3.43 16.96 13.36
N ASP A 170 -3.69 16.12 12.37
CA ASP A 170 -4.01 14.72 12.56
C ASP A 170 -2.81 13.98 13.17
N LEU A 171 -1.60 14.26 12.69
CA LEU A 171 -0.37 13.68 13.22
C LEU A 171 -0.20 13.98 14.73
N ALA A 172 -0.53 15.20 15.17
CA ALA A 172 -0.43 15.59 16.58
C ALA A 172 -1.43 14.86 17.50
N THR A 173 -2.55 14.38 16.95
CA THR A 173 -3.63 13.74 17.72
C THR A 173 -3.68 12.22 17.61
N MET A 174 -2.80 11.62 16.78
CA MET A 174 -2.74 10.18 16.56
C MET A 174 -2.53 9.38 17.86
N PRO A 175 -3.17 8.20 17.98
CA PRO A 175 -2.92 7.24 19.05
C PRO A 175 -1.45 6.88 19.20
N ALA A 176 -1.04 6.50 20.40
CA ALA A 176 0.36 6.19 20.73
C ALA A 176 0.98 5.08 19.87
N GLU A 177 0.16 4.20 19.34
CA GLU A 177 0.55 3.12 18.42
C GLU A 177 1.22 3.63 17.16
N PHE A 178 0.73 4.71 16.57
CA PHE A 178 1.26 5.30 15.35
C PHE A 178 2.66 5.92 15.54
N ARG A 179 3.08 6.20 16.79
CA ARG A 179 4.43 6.67 17.10
C ARG A 179 5.51 5.60 16.88
N HIS A 180 5.11 4.36 16.71
CA HIS A 180 5.99 3.25 16.36
C HIS A 180 6.16 3.08 14.85
N GLU A 181 5.29 3.71 14.06
CA GLU A 181 5.40 3.71 12.61
C GLU A 181 6.36 4.81 12.15
N PRO A 182 7.09 4.65 11.01
CA PRO A 182 8.05 5.65 10.57
C PRO A 182 7.34 6.97 10.22
N SER A 183 7.82 8.08 10.78
CA SER A 183 7.25 9.41 10.55
C SER A 183 7.23 9.80 9.06
N LEU A 184 8.24 9.35 8.31
CA LEU A 184 8.35 9.54 6.87
C LEU A 184 7.18 8.92 6.09
N ALA A 185 6.55 7.86 6.62
CA ALA A 185 5.44 7.17 5.99
C ALA A 185 4.07 7.75 6.37
N LEU A 186 4.02 8.76 7.23
CA LEU A 186 2.78 9.34 7.73
C LEU A 186 2.59 10.79 7.29
N GLY A 187 3.51 11.68 7.68
CA GLY A 187 3.35 13.13 7.54
C GLY A 187 3.67 13.66 6.14
N ALA A 188 2.82 14.56 5.63
CA ALA A 188 3.01 15.20 4.32
C ALA A 188 2.64 16.70 4.33
N GLY A 189 3.23 17.44 5.28
CA GLY A 189 3.06 18.89 5.38
C GLY A 189 1.77 19.32 6.08
N SER A 190 1.42 20.59 5.93
CA SER A 190 0.31 21.21 6.66
C SER A 190 -1.08 20.74 6.25
N ASP A 191 -1.24 20.25 5.03
CA ASP A 191 -2.50 19.76 4.46
C ASP A 191 -2.43 18.31 3.98
N GLY A 192 -1.30 17.63 4.20
CA GLY A 192 -1.12 16.22 3.81
C GLY A 192 -0.89 15.99 2.32
N LEU A 193 -0.64 17.03 1.51
CA LEU A 193 -0.60 16.92 0.05
C LEU A 193 0.78 17.07 -0.59
N ASP A 194 1.85 17.25 0.19
CA ASP A 194 3.18 17.56 -0.38
C ASP A 194 3.63 16.52 -1.41
N ILE A 195 3.47 15.23 -1.10
CA ILE A 195 3.84 14.13 -2.01
C ILE A 195 2.81 13.97 -3.12
N VAL A 196 1.52 14.08 -2.81
CA VAL A 196 0.42 13.96 -3.79
C VAL A 196 0.55 15.02 -4.90
N ARG A 197 0.91 16.26 -4.56
CA ARG A 197 1.17 17.32 -5.56
C ARG A 197 2.30 16.94 -6.52
N ARG A 198 3.37 16.35 -6.01
CA ARG A 198 4.48 15.87 -6.85
C ARG A 198 4.02 14.72 -7.73
N ILE A 199 3.30 13.75 -7.17
CA ILE A 199 2.76 12.62 -7.94
C ILE A 199 1.89 13.13 -9.10
N LEU A 200 0.92 14.01 -8.84
CA LEU A 200 0.03 14.55 -9.86
C LEU A 200 0.78 15.32 -10.97
N ARG A 201 1.83 16.07 -10.61
CA ARG A 201 2.65 16.83 -11.57
C ARG A 201 3.48 15.94 -12.48
N GLU A 202 3.99 14.83 -11.97
CA GLU A 202 5.03 14.05 -12.65
C GLU A 202 4.49 12.74 -13.26
N ALA A 203 3.39 12.18 -12.73
CA ALA A 203 2.87 10.85 -13.07
C ALA A 203 2.63 10.67 -14.58
N ARG A 204 2.14 11.69 -15.28
CA ARG A 204 1.85 11.59 -16.72
C ARG A 204 3.08 11.18 -17.56
N GLN A 205 4.27 11.61 -17.19
CA GLN A 205 5.51 11.29 -17.89
C GLN A 205 5.90 9.81 -17.74
N HIS A 206 5.35 9.16 -16.70
CA HIS A 206 5.60 7.78 -16.33
C HIS A 206 4.43 6.83 -16.61
N LEU A 207 3.38 7.32 -17.28
CA LEU A 207 2.26 6.50 -17.73
C LEU A 207 2.34 6.23 -19.24
N THR A 208 1.86 5.06 -19.64
CA THR A 208 1.52 4.78 -21.04
C THR A 208 0.33 5.65 -21.47
N GLU A 209 -0.01 5.67 -22.76
CA GLU A 209 -1.12 6.49 -23.29
C GLU A 209 -2.46 6.15 -22.66
N GLU A 210 -2.69 4.86 -22.36
CA GLU A 210 -3.92 4.33 -21.73
C GLU A 210 -3.72 4.01 -20.24
N GLY A 211 -2.63 4.52 -19.66
CA GLY A 211 -2.26 4.23 -18.27
C GLY A 211 -3.16 4.93 -17.25
N TRP A 212 -3.16 4.37 -16.04
CA TRP A 212 -3.95 4.87 -14.91
C TRP A 212 -3.07 5.15 -13.69
N LEU A 213 -3.44 6.22 -12.98
CA LEU A 213 -2.90 6.59 -11.68
C LEU A 213 -3.98 6.33 -10.61
N ILE A 214 -3.65 5.55 -9.57
CA ILE A 214 -4.51 5.30 -8.41
C ILE A 214 -3.76 5.70 -7.15
N VAL A 215 -4.32 6.64 -6.36
CA VAL A 215 -3.65 7.20 -5.18
C VAL A 215 -4.57 7.18 -3.98
N GLU A 216 -4.07 6.65 -2.86
CA GLU A 216 -4.70 6.76 -1.55
C GLU A 216 -4.24 8.05 -0.85
N VAL A 217 -5.19 8.83 -0.38
CA VAL A 217 -4.96 10.07 0.39
C VAL A 217 -5.73 10.08 1.72
N GLY A 218 -6.43 8.99 2.03
CA GLY A 218 -7.19 8.83 3.27
C GLY A 218 -8.08 10.04 3.59
N ASN A 219 -7.94 10.61 4.79
CA ASN A 219 -8.74 11.76 5.25
C ASN A 219 -8.39 13.10 4.56
N SER A 220 -7.35 13.14 3.71
CA SER A 220 -6.95 14.33 2.97
C SER A 220 -7.70 14.51 1.64
N ASP A 221 -8.73 13.68 1.36
CA ASP A 221 -9.61 13.76 0.19
C ASP A 221 -10.17 15.17 -0.03
N ARG A 222 -10.69 15.80 1.04
CA ARG A 222 -11.22 17.17 1.01
C ARG A 222 -10.16 18.21 0.68
N HIS A 223 -8.93 17.99 1.10
CA HIS A 223 -7.81 18.88 0.76
C HIS A 223 -7.44 18.76 -0.71
N VAL A 224 -7.51 17.52 -1.28
CA VAL A 224 -7.32 17.30 -2.72
C VAL A 224 -8.38 18.05 -3.53
N GLU A 225 -9.66 17.89 -3.19
CA GLU A 225 -10.76 18.59 -3.88
C GLU A 225 -10.64 20.10 -3.79
N ALA A 226 -10.25 20.64 -2.62
CA ALA A 226 -10.06 22.07 -2.43
C ALA A 226 -8.84 22.61 -3.20
N ALA A 227 -7.77 21.82 -3.31
CA ALA A 227 -6.56 22.22 -4.03
C ALA A 227 -6.71 22.15 -5.55
N PHE A 228 -7.55 21.22 -6.05
CA PHE A 228 -7.71 20.93 -7.48
C PHE A 228 -9.18 20.87 -7.90
N PRO A 229 -9.98 21.93 -7.73
CA PRO A 229 -11.44 21.90 -7.90
C PRO A 229 -11.90 21.62 -9.34
N GLU A 230 -11.02 21.82 -10.34
CA GLU A 230 -11.33 21.62 -11.76
C GLU A 230 -10.97 20.21 -12.25
N VAL A 231 -10.31 19.39 -11.39
CA VAL A 231 -9.86 18.04 -11.77
C VAL A 231 -10.97 17.03 -11.45
N PRO A 232 -11.41 16.21 -12.42
CA PRO A 232 -12.50 15.25 -12.24
C PRO A 232 -11.98 13.95 -11.61
N PHE A 233 -11.54 14.00 -10.34
CA PHE A 233 -11.09 12.81 -9.64
C PHE A 233 -12.19 11.75 -9.58
N ILE A 234 -11.89 10.50 -9.93
CA ILE A 234 -12.77 9.36 -9.74
C ILE A 234 -12.53 8.82 -8.33
N TRP A 235 -13.37 9.21 -7.37
CA TRP A 235 -13.29 8.69 -6.01
C TRP A 235 -13.86 7.28 -5.92
N LEU A 236 -13.10 6.38 -5.29
CA LEU A 236 -13.44 4.96 -5.23
C LEU A 236 -14.12 4.61 -3.91
N GLU A 237 -15.15 3.76 -3.99
CA GLU A 237 -15.85 3.20 -2.84
C GLU A 237 -15.44 1.74 -2.64
N PHE A 238 -15.33 1.29 -1.38
CA PHE A 238 -14.86 -0.03 -1.00
C PHE A 238 -15.89 -0.75 -0.13
N GLU A 239 -16.10 -2.05 -0.38
CA GLU A 239 -17.08 -2.87 0.35
C GLU A 239 -16.64 -3.11 1.82
N ARG A 240 -15.35 -3.24 2.06
CA ARG A 240 -14.77 -3.53 3.39
C ARG A 240 -14.43 -2.27 4.18
N GLY A 241 -14.82 -1.10 3.65
CA GLY A 241 -14.49 0.20 4.22
C GLY A 241 -13.11 0.69 3.77
N GLY A 242 -12.83 1.94 4.10
CA GLY A 242 -11.73 2.74 3.56
C GLY A 242 -12.31 3.88 2.71
N GLN A 243 -11.55 4.95 2.58
CA GLN A 243 -11.94 6.14 1.80
C GLN A 243 -10.72 6.89 1.32
N GLY A 244 -10.93 7.89 0.48
CA GLY A 244 -9.87 8.76 0.01
C GLY A 244 -8.90 8.03 -0.91
N VAL A 245 -9.41 7.21 -1.83
CA VAL A 245 -8.65 6.69 -2.97
C VAL A 245 -9.26 7.24 -4.23
N PHE A 246 -8.44 7.84 -5.08
CA PHE A 246 -8.88 8.33 -6.37
C PHE A 246 -8.13 7.67 -7.53
N ALA A 247 -8.77 7.71 -8.71
CA ALA A 247 -8.15 7.33 -9.97
C ALA A 247 -8.20 8.51 -10.95
N LEU A 248 -7.15 8.59 -11.80
CA LEU A 248 -7.07 9.47 -12.96
C LEU A 248 -6.43 8.70 -14.12
N SER A 249 -6.96 8.87 -15.32
CA SER A 249 -6.32 8.38 -16.55
C SER A 249 -5.16 9.28 -16.98
N ALA A 250 -4.27 8.75 -17.83
CA ALA A 250 -3.24 9.53 -18.49
C ALA A 250 -3.81 10.73 -19.27
N ALA A 251 -4.98 10.55 -19.91
CA ALA A 251 -5.67 11.61 -20.64
C ALA A 251 -6.18 12.74 -19.72
N GLU A 252 -6.71 12.41 -18.54
CA GLU A 252 -7.14 13.40 -17.55
C GLU A 252 -5.95 14.16 -16.95
N LEU A 253 -4.83 13.48 -16.70
CA LEU A 253 -3.59 14.14 -16.27
C LEU A 253 -3.07 15.12 -17.31
N ASP A 254 -3.14 14.79 -18.61
CA ASP A 254 -2.78 15.71 -19.70
C ASP A 254 -3.74 16.90 -19.78
N ALA A 255 -5.04 16.65 -19.72
CA ALA A 255 -6.07 17.68 -19.81
C ALA A 255 -5.98 18.73 -18.67
N HIS A 256 -5.54 18.31 -17.50
CA HIS A 256 -5.46 19.14 -16.30
C HIS A 256 -4.01 19.46 -15.87
N ALA A 257 -3.01 19.29 -16.75
CA ALA A 257 -1.60 19.50 -16.43
C ALA A 257 -1.31 20.90 -15.85
N ALA A 258 -2.02 21.94 -16.29
CA ALA A 258 -1.89 23.29 -15.77
C ALA A 258 -2.34 23.45 -14.31
N SER A 259 -3.25 22.60 -13.84
CA SER A 259 -3.72 22.61 -12.45
C SER A 259 -2.70 22.01 -11.49
N PHE A 260 -1.76 21.22 -11.97
CA PHE A 260 -0.72 20.54 -11.18
C PHE A 260 0.64 21.27 -11.18
N ALA A 261 0.77 22.37 -11.94
CA ALA A 261 2.03 23.11 -12.16
C ALA A 261 2.51 23.87 -10.89
#